data_689728f81a85fb5f03d834990730802a
#
_entry.id   689728f81a85fb5f03d834990730802a
#
_cell.length_a   1.000
_cell.length_b   1.000
_cell.length_c   1.000
_cell.angle_alpha   90.00
_cell.angle_beta   90.00
_cell.angle_gamma   90.00
#
_symmetry.space_group_name_H-M   'P 1'
#
loop_
_entity.id
_entity.type
_entity.pdbx_description
1 polymer ?
#
loop_
_entity_poly.entity_id
_entity_poly.type
_entity_poly.pdbx_seq_one_letter_code
_entity_poly.pdbx_strand_id
1 'polypeptide(L)'
;MVLVSCSSHKKSSTEMEIVKNELEKIRIIDQYCATNGRPPDKFKDYPIEKWNNFKDSVYQKNQQKIEAYLDKYGYLGFNEIGEHSSNILRLVAQHSDKNINFQKRILTELKVQVDKKNAKASNYAYLYDRVKINSNQMQYYATQVEYNKLGQAIPKKLEDSINIDARRIEYSLMPLKKYLNLLTKNHFEMNKDYFLKRGITEPKLYK
;
A
#
# COMPACT_ATOMS: atom_id res chain seq x y z
N MET A 1 -7.75 -39.91 -17.95
CA MET A 1 -6.71 -38.86 -17.94
C MET A 1 -7.28 -37.67 -18.70
N VAL A 2 -7.82 -36.69 -17.95
CA VAL A 2 -8.45 -35.51 -18.55
C VAL A 2 -7.38 -34.44 -18.66
N LEU A 3 -6.97 -34.14 -19.88
CA LEU A 3 -6.09 -33.02 -20.17
C LEU A 3 -6.90 -31.73 -19.99
N VAL A 4 -6.72 -31.04 -18.86
CA VAL A 4 -7.20 -29.67 -18.69
C VAL A 4 -6.31 -28.78 -19.55
N SER A 5 -6.79 -28.43 -20.73
CA SER A 5 -6.20 -27.40 -21.58
C SER A 5 -6.34 -26.05 -20.88
N CYS A 6 -5.29 -25.56 -20.24
CA CYS A 6 -5.18 -24.15 -19.86
C CYS A 6 -5.08 -23.32 -21.13
N SER A 7 -6.21 -22.89 -21.67
CA SER A 7 -6.23 -21.88 -22.74
C SER A 7 -5.77 -20.55 -22.12
N SER A 8 -4.50 -20.19 -22.33
CA SER A 8 -4.01 -18.84 -22.06
C SER A 8 -4.72 -17.89 -23.04
N HIS A 9 -5.81 -17.27 -22.61
CA HIS A 9 -6.43 -16.19 -23.35
C HIS A 9 -5.40 -15.10 -23.57
N LYS A 10 -4.96 -14.92 -24.81
CA LYS A 10 -4.02 -13.87 -25.20
C LYS A 10 -4.71 -12.53 -24.93
N LYS A 11 -4.26 -11.83 -23.88
CA LYS A 11 -4.79 -10.53 -23.47
C LYS A 11 -4.68 -9.56 -24.66
N SER A 12 -5.78 -9.04 -25.18
CA SER A 12 -5.72 -8.10 -26.30
C SER A 12 -5.16 -6.75 -25.83
N SER A 13 -4.44 -6.04 -26.68
CA SER A 13 -3.89 -4.72 -26.35
C SER A 13 -5.01 -3.72 -25.98
N THR A 14 -6.13 -3.76 -26.69
CA THR A 14 -7.31 -2.94 -26.42
C THR A 14 -7.93 -3.24 -25.05
N GLU A 15 -8.02 -4.50 -24.68
CA GLU A 15 -8.55 -4.91 -23.37
C GLU A 15 -7.65 -4.43 -22.21
N MET A 16 -6.33 -4.53 -22.38
CA MET A 16 -5.39 -4.02 -21.38
C MET A 16 -5.43 -2.49 -21.25
N GLU A 17 -5.69 -1.78 -22.34
CA GLU A 17 -5.86 -0.33 -22.29
C GLU A 17 -7.13 0.09 -21.53
N ILE A 18 -8.23 -0.64 -21.70
CA ILE A 18 -9.45 -0.44 -20.88
C ILE A 18 -9.14 -0.68 -19.40
N VAL A 19 -8.42 -1.75 -19.07
CA VAL A 19 -8.02 -2.06 -17.68
C VAL A 19 -7.17 -0.94 -17.09
N LYS A 20 -6.17 -0.44 -17.81
CA LYS A 20 -5.33 0.70 -17.34
C LYS A 20 -6.16 1.94 -17.03
N ASN A 21 -7.09 2.29 -17.90
CA ASN A 21 -7.97 3.45 -17.70
C ASN A 21 -8.88 3.28 -16.49
N GLU A 22 -9.41 2.08 -16.24
CA GLU A 22 -10.20 1.80 -15.04
C GLU A 22 -9.34 1.80 -13.77
N LEU A 23 -8.12 1.27 -13.81
CA LEU A 23 -7.18 1.33 -12.70
C LEU A 23 -6.81 2.78 -12.35
N GLU A 24 -6.65 3.66 -13.33
CA GLU A 24 -6.38 5.07 -13.06
C GLU A 24 -7.57 5.76 -12.35
N LYS A 25 -8.81 5.47 -12.73
CA LYS A 25 -10.00 5.96 -12.00
C LYS A 25 -10.03 5.44 -10.56
N ILE A 26 -9.70 4.17 -10.36
CA ILE A 26 -9.56 3.56 -9.03
C ILE A 26 -8.50 4.31 -8.22
N ARG A 27 -7.32 4.57 -8.79
CA ARG A 27 -6.23 5.29 -8.11
C ARG A 27 -6.67 6.69 -7.68
N ILE A 28 -7.32 7.44 -8.55
CA ILE A 28 -7.74 8.81 -8.26
C ILE A 28 -8.68 8.85 -7.05
N ILE A 29 -9.73 8.03 -7.03
CA ILE A 29 -10.68 8.04 -5.92
C ILE A 29 -10.09 7.43 -4.64
N ASP A 30 -9.25 6.41 -4.76
CA ASP A 30 -8.54 5.79 -3.65
C ASP A 30 -7.65 6.81 -2.94
N GLN A 31 -6.79 7.52 -3.69
CA GLN A 31 -5.88 8.53 -3.13
C GLN A 31 -6.65 9.74 -2.59
N TYR A 32 -7.75 10.14 -3.21
CA TYR A 32 -8.61 11.17 -2.67
C TYR A 32 -9.13 10.82 -1.27
N CYS A 33 -9.51 9.56 -1.05
CA CYS A 33 -9.93 9.06 0.26
C CYS A 33 -8.76 8.92 1.24
N ALA A 34 -7.60 8.45 0.79
CA ALA A 34 -6.44 8.17 1.63
C ALA A 34 -5.75 9.44 2.15
N THR A 35 -5.68 10.50 1.33
CA THR A 35 -5.03 11.76 1.68
C THR A 35 -5.90 12.68 2.53
N ASN A 36 -7.23 12.48 2.57
CA ASN A 36 -8.14 13.30 3.31
C ASN A 36 -8.63 12.59 4.59
N GLY A 37 -7.96 12.85 5.71
CA GLY A 37 -8.35 12.31 7.03
C GLY A 37 -9.69 12.86 7.53
N ARG A 38 -10.06 14.09 7.10
CA ARG A 38 -11.34 14.76 7.35
C ARG A 38 -12.07 15.01 6.04
N PRO A 39 -13.40 15.29 6.05
CA PRO A 39 -14.12 15.68 4.84
C PRO A 39 -13.44 16.89 4.20
N PRO A 40 -13.02 16.81 2.92
CA PRO A 40 -12.51 17.96 2.18
C PRO A 40 -13.65 18.94 1.83
N ASP A 41 -13.32 20.14 1.33
CA ASP A 41 -14.29 21.24 1.10
C ASP A 41 -15.55 20.81 0.37
N LYS A 42 -15.42 19.93 -0.62
CA LYS A 42 -16.58 19.37 -1.35
C LYS A 42 -17.55 18.60 -0.46
N PHE A 43 -17.11 18.09 0.67
CA PHE A 43 -17.87 17.29 1.63
C PHE A 43 -17.80 17.88 3.05
N LYS A 44 -17.47 19.17 3.19
CA LYS A 44 -17.26 19.86 4.48
C LYS A 44 -18.41 19.67 5.47
N ASP A 45 -19.64 19.55 4.95
CA ASP A 45 -20.85 19.38 5.76
C ASP A 45 -21.12 17.92 6.15
N TYR A 46 -20.25 16.97 5.73
CA TYR A 46 -20.38 15.59 6.15
C TYR A 46 -19.86 15.42 7.57
N PRO A 47 -20.65 14.85 8.50
CA PRO A 47 -20.12 14.33 9.75
C PRO A 47 -18.95 13.37 9.48
N ILE A 48 -17.97 13.34 10.38
CA ILE A 48 -16.77 12.48 10.21
C ILE A 48 -17.14 11.00 10.00
N GLU A 49 -18.18 10.53 10.65
CA GLU A 49 -18.70 9.17 10.46
C GLU A 49 -19.17 8.93 9.02
N LYS A 50 -19.95 9.85 8.46
CA LYS A 50 -20.42 9.77 7.07
C LYS A 50 -19.26 9.78 6.09
N TRP A 51 -18.22 10.56 6.36
CA TRP A 51 -16.99 10.57 5.58
C TRP A 51 -16.25 9.24 5.66
N ASN A 52 -16.11 8.67 6.85
CA ASN A 52 -15.48 7.37 7.04
C ASN A 52 -16.24 6.25 6.31
N ASN A 53 -17.57 6.22 6.41
CA ASN A 53 -18.40 5.26 5.70
C ASN A 53 -18.28 5.41 4.16
N PHE A 54 -18.15 6.63 3.66
CA PHE A 54 -17.87 6.87 2.24
C PHE A 54 -16.50 6.27 1.84
N LYS A 55 -15.44 6.54 2.59
CA LYS A 55 -14.10 5.97 2.32
C LYS A 55 -14.14 4.44 2.33
N ASP A 56 -14.77 3.84 3.34
CA ASP A 56 -14.93 2.40 3.44
C ASP A 56 -15.62 1.80 2.21
N SER A 57 -16.69 2.46 1.75
CA SER A 57 -17.42 2.03 0.55
C SER A 57 -16.57 2.13 -0.72
N VAL A 58 -15.72 3.15 -0.83
CA VAL A 58 -14.77 3.31 -1.94
C VAL A 58 -13.75 2.18 -1.92
N TYR A 59 -13.11 1.92 -0.78
CA TYR A 59 -12.10 0.86 -0.65
C TYR A 59 -12.69 -0.52 -0.96
N GLN A 60 -13.89 -0.81 -0.47
CA GLN A 60 -14.58 -2.07 -0.76
C GLN A 60 -14.89 -2.22 -2.26
N LYS A 61 -15.40 -1.19 -2.92
CA LYS A 61 -15.67 -1.21 -4.36
C LYS A 61 -14.40 -1.38 -5.20
N ASN A 62 -13.33 -0.68 -4.81
CA ASN A 62 -12.05 -0.80 -5.46
C ASN A 62 -11.50 -2.24 -5.32
N GLN A 63 -11.57 -2.81 -4.11
CA GLN A 63 -11.20 -4.20 -3.86
C GLN A 63 -11.94 -5.16 -4.78
N GLN A 64 -13.28 -5.10 -4.85
CA GLN A 64 -14.11 -5.97 -5.68
C GLN A 64 -13.71 -5.91 -7.16
N LYS A 65 -13.39 -4.71 -7.67
CA LYS A 65 -12.90 -4.55 -9.05
C LYS A 65 -11.54 -5.22 -9.27
N ILE A 66 -10.61 -5.09 -8.31
CA ILE A 66 -9.31 -5.74 -8.40
C ILE A 66 -9.47 -7.26 -8.30
N GLU A 67 -10.34 -7.78 -7.43
CA GLU A 67 -10.64 -9.21 -7.34
C GLU A 67 -11.13 -9.76 -8.68
N ALA A 68 -12.04 -9.06 -9.36
CA ALA A 68 -12.53 -9.46 -10.69
C ALA A 68 -11.40 -9.48 -11.74
N TYR A 69 -10.44 -8.55 -11.67
CA TYR A 69 -9.26 -8.57 -12.55
C TYR A 69 -8.33 -9.74 -12.25
N LEU A 70 -8.10 -10.04 -10.96
CA LEU A 70 -7.32 -11.19 -10.54
C LEU A 70 -7.95 -12.52 -11.01
N ASP A 71 -9.27 -12.63 -10.89
CA ASP A 71 -10.01 -13.83 -11.33
C ASP A 71 -9.91 -14.02 -12.85
N LYS A 72 -9.99 -12.94 -13.61
CA LYS A 72 -9.98 -13.00 -15.06
C LYS A 72 -8.56 -13.10 -15.66
N TYR A 73 -7.60 -12.41 -15.07
CA TYR A 73 -6.28 -12.21 -15.70
C TYR A 73 -5.10 -12.70 -14.85
N GLY A 74 -5.31 -13.04 -13.58
CA GLY A 74 -4.25 -13.12 -12.59
C GLY A 74 -3.66 -11.74 -12.27
N TYR A 75 -2.55 -11.71 -11.54
CA TYR A 75 -1.86 -10.44 -11.26
C TYR A 75 -1.28 -9.84 -12.55
N LEU A 76 -1.67 -8.62 -12.85
CA LEU A 76 -1.19 -7.87 -14.00
C LEU A 76 0.08 -7.11 -13.63
N GLY A 77 1.22 -7.60 -14.11
CA GLY A 77 2.53 -7.00 -13.86
C GLY A 77 2.91 -5.91 -14.87
N PHE A 78 4.19 -5.57 -14.90
CA PHE A 78 4.72 -4.51 -15.77
C PHE A 78 4.59 -4.81 -17.25
N ASN A 79 4.78 -6.07 -17.62
CA ASN A 79 4.72 -6.51 -19.01
C ASN A 79 3.32 -6.41 -19.61
N GLU A 80 2.27 -6.55 -18.79
CA GLU A 80 0.88 -6.54 -19.21
C GLU A 80 0.30 -5.11 -19.25
N ILE A 81 0.54 -4.33 -18.20
CA ILE A 81 -0.13 -3.02 -18.03
C ILE A 81 0.81 -1.86 -17.66
N GLY A 82 2.12 -2.09 -17.68
CA GLY A 82 3.12 -1.11 -17.30
C GLY A 82 3.23 -0.92 -15.78
N GLU A 83 4.33 -0.30 -15.35
CA GLU A 83 4.66 -0.14 -13.93
C GLU A 83 3.62 0.68 -13.18
N HIS A 84 3.18 1.82 -13.73
CA HIS A 84 2.22 2.71 -13.10
C HIS A 84 0.93 1.97 -12.74
N SER A 85 0.30 1.32 -13.72
CA SER A 85 -0.98 0.63 -13.52
C SER A 85 -0.85 -0.60 -12.62
N SER A 86 0.25 -1.37 -12.74
CA SER A 86 0.50 -2.53 -11.88
C SER A 86 0.65 -2.15 -10.41
N ASN A 87 1.23 -1.00 -10.09
CA ASN A 87 1.36 -0.51 -8.72
C ASN A 87 0.00 -0.21 -8.06
N ILE A 88 -1.05 0.04 -8.83
CA ILE A 88 -2.39 0.33 -8.31
C ILE A 88 -3.01 -0.91 -7.65
N LEU A 89 -2.72 -2.12 -8.12
CA LEU A 89 -3.22 -3.35 -7.51
C LEU A 89 -2.76 -3.46 -6.04
N ARG A 90 -1.46 -3.21 -5.80
CA ARG A 90 -0.89 -3.17 -4.46
C ARG A 90 -1.46 -2.02 -3.62
N LEU A 91 -1.67 -0.85 -4.23
CA LEU A 91 -2.24 0.31 -3.55
C LEU A 91 -3.62 0.01 -2.98
N VAL A 92 -4.51 -0.62 -3.77
CA VAL A 92 -5.83 -1.05 -3.31
C VAL A 92 -5.73 -2.08 -2.19
N ALA A 93 -4.82 -3.06 -2.33
CA ALA A 93 -4.59 -4.03 -1.25
C ALA A 93 -4.11 -3.36 0.05
N GLN A 94 -3.29 -2.32 -0.04
CA GLN A 94 -2.84 -1.55 1.12
C GLN A 94 -4.00 -0.90 1.89
N HIS A 95 -5.05 -0.46 1.20
CA HIS A 95 -6.20 0.20 1.83
C HIS A 95 -7.35 -0.77 2.18
N SER A 96 -7.19 -2.06 1.87
CA SER A 96 -8.18 -3.11 2.16
C SER A 96 -7.93 -3.79 3.51
N ASP A 97 -7.65 -3.03 4.57
CA ASP A 97 -7.30 -3.57 5.90
C ASP A 97 -8.38 -4.43 6.54
N LYS A 98 -9.64 -4.21 6.14
CA LYS A 98 -10.78 -5.01 6.61
C LYS A 98 -10.87 -6.40 5.96
N ASN A 99 -10.05 -6.67 4.91
CA ASN A 99 -10.04 -7.95 4.21
C ASN A 99 -8.61 -8.51 4.08
N ILE A 100 -8.15 -9.16 5.15
CA ILE A 100 -6.82 -9.78 5.20
C ILE A 100 -6.67 -10.89 4.14
N ASN A 101 -7.74 -11.60 3.80
CA ASN A 101 -7.67 -12.66 2.80
C ASN A 101 -7.37 -12.11 1.41
N PHE A 102 -7.98 -10.99 1.04
CA PHE A 102 -7.65 -10.27 -0.19
C PHE A 102 -6.19 -9.78 -0.19
N GLN A 103 -5.74 -9.18 0.92
CA GLN A 103 -4.34 -8.75 1.06
C GLN A 103 -3.37 -9.91 0.89
N LYS A 104 -3.65 -11.07 1.50
CA LYS A 104 -2.84 -12.29 1.35
C LYS A 104 -2.83 -12.82 -0.08
N ARG A 105 -3.97 -12.80 -0.78
CA ARG A 105 -4.07 -13.19 -2.18
C ARG A 105 -3.17 -12.31 -3.05
N ILE A 106 -3.32 -10.99 -2.95
CA ILE A 106 -2.45 -10.04 -3.68
C ILE A 106 -0.98 -10.28 -3.33
N LEU A 107 -0.64 -10.47 -2.06
CA LEU A 107 0.75 -10.69 -1.62
C LEU A 107 1.36 -11.93 -2.28
N THR A 108 0.62 -13.03 -2.34
CA THR A 108 1.08 -14.28 -2.98
C THR A 108 1.32 -14.10 -4.47
N GLU A 109 0.38 -13.51 -5.18
CA GLU A 109 0.50 -13.29 -6.62
C GLU A 109 1.58 -12.24 -6.95
N LEU A 110 1.69 -11.18 -6.13
CA LEU A 110 2.75 -10.16 -6.26
C LEU A 110 4.14 -10.76 -6.07
N LYS A 111 4.33 -11.71 -5.12
CA LYS A 111 5.62 -12.38 -4.95
C LYS A 111 6.08 -13.09 -6.22
N VAL A 112 5.17 -13.80 -6.88
CA VAL A 112 5.46 -14.46 -8.16
C VAL A 112 5.92 -13.46 -9.23
N GLN A 113 5.30 -12.27 -9.28
CA GLN A 113 5.68 -11.24 -10.24
C GLN A 113 7.02 -10.58 -9.89
N VAL A 114 7.29 -10.37 -8.59
CA VAL A 114 8.59 -9.85 -8.13
C VAL A 114 9.72 -10.81 -8.51
N ASP A 115 9.53 -12.13 -8.32
CA ASP A 115 10.53 -13.13 -8.69
C ASP A 115 10.80 -13.16 -10.20
N LYS A 116 9.78 -12.85 -11.01
CA LYS A 116 9.89 -12.66 -12.46
C LYS A 116 10.39 -11.28 -12.89
N LYS A 117 10.72 -10.39 -11.96
CA LYS A 117 11.08 -8.97 -12.20
C LYS A 117 9.96 -8.19 -12.92
N ASN A 118 8.72 -8.63 -12.79
CA ASN A 118 7.52 -8.06 -13.40
C ASN A 118 6.70 -7.22 -12.40
N ALA A 119 7.23 -6.95 -11.22
CA ALA A 119 6.66 -6.05 -10.20
C ALA A 119 7.77 -5.49 -9.31
N LYS A 120 7.50 -4.39 -8.60
CA LYS A 120 8.46 -3.79 -7.65
C LYS A 120 8.63 -4.67 -6.41
N ALA A 121 9.87 -5.03 -6.09
CA ALA A 121 10.22 -5.74 -4.86
C ALA A 121 9.78 -4.96 -3.60
N SER A 122 9.96 -3.64 -3.58
CA SER A 122 9.51 -2.79 -2.47
C SER A 122 8.00 -2.88 -2.22
N ASN A 123 7.18 -3.03 -3.26
CA ASN A 123 5.73 -3.20 -3.10
C ASN A 123 5.38 -4.47 -2.32
N TYR A 124 6.10 -5.56 -2.57
CA TYR A 124 5.96 -6.80 -1.81
C TYR A 124 6.31 -6.56 -0.34
N ALA A 125 7.45 -5.96 -0.05
CA ALA A 125 7.90 -5.72 1.33
C ALA A 125 6.90 -4.85 2.13
N TYR A 126 6.37 -3.79 1.53
CA TYR A 126 5.33 -2.95 2.16
C TYR A 126 4.05 -3.73 2.46
N LEU A 127 3.58 -4.53 1.50
CA LEU A 127 2.34 -5.30 1.69
C LEU A 127 2.56 -6.47 2.65
N TYR A 128 3.73 -7.12 2.60
CA TYR A 128 4.09 -8.20 3.51
C TYR A 128 3.99 -7.75 4.98
N ASP A 129 4.66 -6.67 5.33
CA ASP A 129 4.63 -6.15 6.68
C ASP A 129 3.22 -5.73 7.12
N ARG A 130 2.45 -5.13 6.21
CA ARG A 130 1.07 -4.76 6.51
C ARG A 130 0.20 -5.97 6.81
N VAL A 131 0.31 -7.03 6.01
CA VAL A 131 -0.39 -8.30 6.25
C VAL A 131 0.03 -8.92 7.58
N LYS A 132 1.33 -8.89 7.92
CA LYS A 132 1.84 -9.36 9.21
C LYS A 132 1.21 -8.59 10.37
N ILE A 133 1.27 -7.26 10.35
CA ILE A 133 0.68 -6.40 11.38
C ILE A 133 -0.83 -6.60 11.50
N ASN A 134 -1.56 -6.64 10.38
CA ASN A 134 -3.01 -6.87 10.38
C ASN A 134 -3.40 -8.29 10.86
N SER A 135 -2.44 -9.22 10.83
CA SER A 135 -2.59 -10.58 11.38
C SER A 135 -2.05 -10.72 12.81
N ASN A 136 -1.79 -9.63 13.53
CA ASN A 136 -1.19 -9.60 14.87
C ASN A 136 0.19 -10.25 14.95
N GLN A 137 0.95 -10.25 13.84
CA GLN A 137 2.30 -10.80 13.77
C GLN A 137 3.34 -9.69 13.73
N MET A 138 4.60 -10.03 14.02
CA MET A 138 5.73 -9.12 13.88
C MET A 138 6.07 -8.89 12.40
N GLN A 139 6.38 -7.65 12.05
CA GLN A 139 6.82 -7.29 10.70
C GLN A 139 8.28 -7.69 10.46
N TYR A 140 8.67 -7.78 9.19
CA TYR A 140 9.99 -8.27 8.78
C TYR A 140 10.90 -7.18 8.20
N TYR A 141 10.32 -6.19 7.51
CA TYR A 141 11.05 -5.13 6.80
C TYR A 141 10.99 -3.76 7.50
N ALA A 142 10.28 -3.62 8.62
CA ALA A 142 10.07 -2.36 9.35
C ALA A 142 9.46 -1.24 8.47
N THR A 143 8.46 -1.58 7.66
CA THR A 143 7.76 -0.62 6.81
C THR A 143 6.55 0.01 7.50
N GLN A 144 6.00 -0.63 8.53
CA GLN A 144 4.86 -0.16 9.30
C GLN A 144 5.35 0.54 10.57
N VAL A 145 4.94 1.79 10.75
CA VAL A 145 5.40 2.64 11.86
C VAL A 145 4.24 3.13 12.69
N GLU A 146 4.55 3.56 13.89
CA GLU A 146 3.74 4.43 14.73
C GLU A 146 4.56 5.67 15.09
N TYR A 147 3.93 6.67 15.72
CA TYR A 147 4.61 7.90 16.08
C TYR A 147 4.56 8.08 17.60
N ASN A 148 5.73 8.37 18.21
CA ASN A 148 5.80 8.68 19.62
C ASN A 148 5.28 10.12 19.92
N LYS A 149 5.28 10.50 21.19
CA LYS A 149 4.79 11.82 21.66
C LYS A 149 5.54 13.02 21.05
N LEU A 150 6.74 12.80 20.53
CA LEU A 150 7.56 13.83 19.85
C LEU A 150 7.36 13.81 18.33
N GLY A 151 6.44 13.00 17.81
CA GLY A 151 6.21 12.85 16.38
C GLY A 151 7.28 12.05 15.65
N GLN A 152 8.20 11.39 16.35
CA GLN A 152 9.23 10.56 15.77
C GLN A 152 8.64 9.21 15.36
N ALA A 153 8.90 8.78 14.12
CA ALA A 153 8.48 7.48 13.61
C ALA A 153 9.27 6.36 14.29
N ILE A 154 8.56 5.38 14.83
CA ILE A 154 9.15 4.16 15.41
C ILE A 154 8.55 2.93 14.72
N PRO A 155 9.33 1.88 14.43
CA PRO A 155 8.77 0.67 13.85
C PRO A 155 7.79 0.01 14.82
N LYS A 156 6.67 -0.49 14.30
CA LYS A 156 5.82 -1.43 15.05
C LYS A 156 6.61 -2.70 15.36
N LYS A 157 6.04 -3.65 16.11
CA LYS A 157 6.72 -4.91 16.49
C LYS A 157 7.50 -5.53 15.34
N LEU A 158 8.81 -5.67 15.50
CA LEU A 158 9.75 -6.15 14.50
C LEU A 158 10.31 -7.53 14.91
N GLU A 159 10.39 -8.47 13.97
CA GLU A 159 10.86 -9.84 14.20
C GLU A 159 12.36 -9.88 14.52
N ASP A 160 13.16 -9.16 13.71
CA ASP A 160 14.62 -9.06 13.90
C ASP A 160 15.10 -7.66 13.50
N SER A 161 15.85 -7.01 14.38
CA SER A 161 16.40 -5.66 14.12
C SER A 161 17.86 -5.70 13.64
N ILE A 162 18.60 -6.80 13.85
CA ILE A 162 20.07 -6.86 13.62
C ILE A 162 20.37 -6.77 12.12
N ASN A 163 19.69 -7.57 11.29
CA ASN A 163 19.95 -7.65 9.86
C ASN A 163 18.94 -6.85 9.02
N ILE A 164 18.27 -5.89 9.62
CA ILE A 164 17.15 -5.20 8.98
C ILE A 164 17.54 -4.49 7.68
N ASP A 165 18.69 -3.82 7.66
CA ASP A 165 19.09 -3.05 6.48
C ASP A 165 19.51 -3.97 5.31
N ALA A 166 20.07 -5.15 5.57
CA ALA A 166 20.34 -6.15 4.54
C ALA A 166 19.05 -6.61 3.87
N ARG A 167 18.03 -6.99 4.66
CA ARG A 167 16.69 -7.37 4.15
C ARG A 167 16.03 -6.24 3.37
N ARG A 168 16.17 -5.01 3.83
CA ARG A 168 15.59 -3.84 3.18
C ARG A 168 16.23 -3.57 1.82
N ILE A 169 17.55 -3.66 1.72
CA ILE A 169 18.30 -3.46 0.47
C ILE A 169 17.90 -4.51 -0.57
N GLU A 170 17.75 -5.78 -0.17
CA GLU A 170 17.33 -6.88 -1.05
C GLU A 170 15.98 -6.56 -1.75
N TYR A 171 15.07 -5.90 -1.06
CA TYR A 171 13.77 -5.49 -1.58
C TYR A 171 13.71 -4.02 -2.03
N SER A 172 14.86 -3.44 -2.37
CA SER A 172 14.97 -2.05 -2.88
C SER A 172 14.35 -1.01 -1.94
N LEU A 173 14.39 -1.24 -0.63
CA LEU A 173 14.01 -0.29 0.39
C LEU A 173 15.25 0.48 0.87
N MET A 174 15.05 1.77 1.18
CA MET A 174 16.12 2.56 1.80
C MET A 174 16.47 2.03 3.20
N PRO A 175 17.70 2.24 3.71
CA PRO A 175 18.09 1.88 5.07
C PRO A 175 17.10 2.40 6.11
N LEU A 176 16.87 1.62 7.18
CA LEU A 176 15.81 1.87 8.17
C LEU A 176 15.91 3.27 8.78
N LYS A 177 17.08 3.67 9.22
CA LYS A 177 17.30 5.00 9.82
C LYS A 177 16.89 6.14 8.88
N LYS A 178 17.27 6.04 7.59
CA LYS A 178 16.88 7.04 6.58
C LYS A 178 15.36 7.07 6.38
N TYR A 179 14.74 5.90 6.34
CA TYR A 179 13.29 5.75 6.19
C TYR A 179 12.54 6.38 7.38
N LEU A 180 12.93 6.06 8.60
CA LEU A 180 12.31 6.61 9.80
C LEU A 180 12.47 8.14 9.89
N ASN A 181 13.65 8.65 9.53
CA ASN A 181 13.89 10.09 9.48
C ASN A 181 13.03 10.78 8.43
N LEU A 182 12.86 10.17 7.25
CA LEU A 182 11.96 10.68 6.21
C LEU A 182 10.51 10.76 6.72
N LEU A 183 10.01 9.67 7.32
CA LEU A 183 8.65 9.64 7.86
C LEU A 183 8.45 10.64 8.99
N THR A 184 9.45 10.79 9.88
CA THR A 184 9.43 11.76 10.97
C THR A 184 9.32 13.20 10.45
N LYS A 185 10.12 13.55 9.43
CA LYS A 185 10.04 14.87 8.78
C LYS A 185 8.68 15.12 8.15
N ASN A 186 8.18 14.17 7.37
CA ASN A 186 6.88 14.29 6.72
C ASN A 186 5.75 14.43 7.75
N HIS A 187 5.79 13.63 8.83
CA HIS A 187 4.80 13.72 9.90
C HIS A 187 4.84 15.07 10.61
N PHE A 188 6.02 15.60 10.88
CA PHE A 188 6.19 16.92 11.47
C PHE A 188 5.59 18.01 10.57
N GLU A 189 5.96 18.04 9.28
CA GLU A 189 5.45 19.06 8.35
C GLU A 189 3.92 18.99 8.17
N MET A 190 3.36 17.79 8.06
CA MET A 190 1.90 17.60 7.97
C MET A 190 1.13 18.05 9.21
N ASN A 191 1.79 18.07 10.38
CA ASN A 191 1.17 18.41 11.66
C ASN A 191 1.88 19.59 12.35
N LYS A 192 2.52 20.47 11.57
CA LYS A 192 3.41 21.53 12.07
C LYS A 192 2.77 22.40 13.15
N ASP A 193 1.57 22.91 12.90
CA ASP A 193 0.86 23.77 13.86
C ASP A 193 0.58 23.07 15.20
N TYR A 194 0.26 21.77 15.15
CA TYR A 194 0.06 20.97 16.35
C TYR A 194 1.34 20.83 17.17
N PHE A 195 2.48 20.60 16.50
CA PHE A 195 3.77 20.46 17.17
C PHE A 195 4.28 21.79 17.74
N LEU A 196 4.17 22.88 16.96
CA LEU A 196 4.58 24.22 17.41
C LEU A 196 3.81 24.67 18.66
N LYS A 197 2.49 24.44 18.73
CA LYS A 197 1.66 24.72 19.92
C LYS A 197 2.11 23.95 21.16
N ARG A 198 2.87 22.88 21.01
CA ARG A 198 3.43 22.04 22.09
C ARG A 198 4.91 22.32 22.36
N GLY A 199 5.48 23.38 21.76
CA GLY A 199 6.89 23.75 21.92
C GLY A 199 7.87 22.85 21.16
N ILE A 200 7.39 22.01 20.23
CA ILE A 200 8.23 21.17 19.37
C ILE A 200 8.44 21.93 18.06
N THR A 201 9.63 22.54 17.89
CA THR A 201 9.95 23.43 16.78
C THR A 201 10.63 22.75 15.61
N GLU A 202 11.12 21.53 15.80
CA GLU A 202 11.80 20.73 14.76
C GLU A 202 11.55 19.22 14.92
N PRO A 203 11.67 18.43 13.85
CA PRO A 203 11.46 16.99 13.92
C PRO A 203 12.61 16.28 14.67
N LYS A 204 12.27 15.38 15.57
CA LYS A 204 13.23 14.57 16.34
C LYS A 204 13.79 13.45 15.47
N LEU A 205 14.98 13.62 14.90
CA LEU A 205 15.63 12.64 14.01
C LEU A 205 16.53 11.66 14.75
N TYR A 206 16.69 10.48 14.18
CA TYR A 206 17.72 9.51 14.59
C TYR A 206 19.10 10.02 14.13
N LYS A 207 20.10 9.94 15.01
CA LYS A 207 21.50 10.30 14.76
C LYS A 207 22.24 9.18 14.02
#